data_4f6670b676b6ecad5f4359375f519994
#
_entry.id   4f6670b676b6ecad5f4359375f519994
#
_cell.length_a   1.000
_cell.length_b   1.000
_cell.length_c   1.000
_cell.angle_alpha   90.00
_cell.angle_beta   90.00
_cell.angle_gamma   90.00
#
_symmetry.space_group_name_H-M   'P 1'
#
loop_
_entity.id
_entity.type
_entity.pdbx_description
1 polymer ?
#
loop_
_entity_poly.entity_id
_entity_poly.type
_entity_poly.pdbx_seq_one_letter_code
_entity_poly.pdbx_strand_id
1 'polypeptide(L)'
;SLVGSEMCIRDRVILALFLIISGHEILLFATLAISCIGMFELYRVFKMEKTVLAGVGYLAAIVYYCNLQWKFLPDLMILFMAFLILLMFVFVFAYPKFHADQVMAAFFGFFYVAVMLSYVYQIRTLERGLYLAFLVFLCSWGCDTCAYCVGMLIGKHKMSPKLSPKKSVEGAVGGVAGAALLTALYCFIFRSPMHLERGEIVILAVIAAIAGLISM
;
A
#
# COMPACT_ATOMS: atom_id res chain seq x y z
N SER A 1 -16.78 -19.07 -12.34
CA SER A 1 -18.00 -19.05 -11.52
C SER A 1 -17.95 -17.80 -10.61
N LEU A 2 -18.96 -16.95 -10.70
CA LEU A 2 -19.11 -15.71 -9.90
C LEU A 2 -19.06 -15.98 -8.37
N VAL A 3 -19.63 -17.09 -7.93
CA VAL A 3 -19.71 -17.49 -6.51
C VAL A 3 -18.31 -17.70 -5.89
N GLY A 4 -17.36 -18.28 -6.61
CA GLY A 4 -15.98 -18.45 -6.11
C GLY A 4 -15.21 -17.14 -5.99
N SER A 5 -15.49 -16.15 -6.83
CA SER A 5 -14.87 -14.82 -6.80
C SER A 5 -15.37 -13.99 -5.61
N GLU A 6 -16.66 -14.02 -5.33
CA GLU A 6 -17.27 -13.27 -4.22
C GLU A 6 -16.88 -13.84 -2.85
N MET A 7 -16.79 -15.15 -2.70
CA MET A 7 -16.25 -15.76 -1.49
C MET A 7 -14.81 -15.34 -1.24
N CYS A 8 -13.99 -15.28 -2.27
CA CYS A 8 -12.59 -14.85 -2.14
C CYS A 8 -12.44 -13.36 -1.72
N ILE A 9 -13.33 -12.48 -2.20
CA ILE A 9 -13.33 -11.05 -1.82
C ILE A 9 -13.75 -10.91 -0.36
N ARG A 10 -14.83 -11.56 0.04
CA ARG A 10 -15.32 -11.55 1.42
C ARG A 10 -14.25 -12.03 2.41
N ASP A 11 -13.58 -13.13 2.09
CA ASP A 11 -12.55 -13.71 2.96
C ASP A 11 -11.33 -12.79 3.10
N ARG A 12 -10.94 -12.10 2.01
CA ARG A 12 -9.88 -11.08 2.06
C ARG A 12 -10.26 -9.88 2.92
N VAL A 13 -11.50 -9.40 2.82
CA VAL A 13 -12.01 -8.30 3.65
C VAL A 13 -12.01 -8.70 5.11
N ILE A 14 -12.53 -9.89 5.45
CA ILE A 14 -12.56 -10.41 6.83
C ILE A 14 -11.12 -10.54 7.36
N LEU A 15 -10.20 -11.08 6.58
CA LEU A 15 -8.80 -11.22 6.96
C LEU A 15 -8.16 -9.84 7.23
N ALA A 16 -8.37 -8.86 6.34
CA ALA A 16 -7.85 -7.51 6.51
C ALA A 16 -8.40 -6.85 7.79
N LEU A 17 -9.70 -6.96 8.03
CA LEU A 17 -10.34 -6.45 9.25
C LEU A 17 -9.79 -7.14 10.50
N PHE A 18 -9.64 -8.47 10.47
CA PHE A 18 -9.06 -9.22 11.58
C PHE A 18 -7.63 -8.76 11.89
N LEU A 19 -6.79 -8.58 10.86
CA LEU A 19 -5.40 -8.12 11.01
C LEU A 19 -5.33 -6.70 11.59
N ILE A 20 -6.20 -5.79 11.14
CA ILE A 20 -6.26 -4.42 11.65
C ILE A 20 -6.69 -4.40 13.12
N ILE A 21 -7.70 -5.19 13.48
CA ILE A 21 -8.22 -5.27 14.86
C ILE A 21 -7.18 -5.90 15.77
N SER A 22 -6.56 -7.01 15.35
CA SER A 22 -5.52 -7.71 16.14
C SER A 22 -4.31 -6.81 16.41
N GLY A 23 -3.92 -5.99 15.42
CA GLY A 23 -2.85 -4.99 15.57
C GLY A 23 -1.49 -5.59 15.94
N HIS A 24 -0.59 -4.73 16.48
CA HIS A 24 0.72 -5.13 17.06
C HIS A 24 1.51 -6.14 16.21
N GLU A 25 2.07 -7.17 16.85
CA GLU A 25 2.97 -8.14 16.22
C GLU A 25 2.31 -8.95 15.09
N ILE A 26 1.03 -9.31 15.24
CA ILE A 26 0.30 -10.09 14.22
C ILE A 26 0.23 -9.28 12.91
N LEU A 27 -0.07 -8.00 13.01
CA LEU A 27 -0.12 -7.11 11.84
C LEU A 27 1.28 -6.91 11.24
N LEU A 28 2.33 -6.79 12.08
CA LEU A 28 3.71 -6.67 11.62
C LEU A 28 4.12 -7.89 10.78
N PHE A 29 3.94 -9.10 11.32
CA PHE A 29 4.29 -10.32 10.61
C PHE A 29 3.44 -10.54 9.35
N ALA A 30 2.16 -10.21 9.40
CA ALA A 30 1.28 -10.28 8.24
C ALA A 30 1.70 -9.32 7.13
N THR A 31 2.00 -8.05 7.46
CA THR A 31 2.45 -7.06 6.49
C THR A 31 3.84 -7.41 5.93
N LEU A 32 4.74 -7.96 6.74
CA LEU A 32 6.03 -8.49 6.26
C LEU A 32 5.82 -9.65 5.29
N ALA A 33 4.96 -10.61 5.62
CA ALA A 33 4.68 -11.76 4.75
C ALA A 33 4.08 -11.32 3.41
N ILE A 34 3.08 -10.41 3.44
CA ILE A 34 2.47 -9.84 2.24
C ILE A 34 3.51 -9.04 1.43
N SER A 35 4.40 -8.29 2.09
CA SER A 35 5.51 -7.58 1.42
C SER A 35 6.45 -8.54 0.71
N CYS A 36 6.85 -9.63 1.36
CA CYS A 36 7.72 -10.64 0.73
C CYS A 36 7.03 -11.30 -0.47
N ILE A 37 5.73 -11.61 -0.38
CA ILE A 37 4.96 -12.15 -1.51
C ILE A 37 4.88 -11.13 -2.65
N GLY A 38 4.57 -9.87 -2.36
CA GLY A 38 4.50 -8.81 -3.36
C GLY A 38 5.85 -8.54 -4.03
N MET A 39 6.95 -8.54 -3.26
CA MET A 39 8.29 -8.44 -3.80
C MET A 39 8.64 -9.66 -4.68
N PHE A 40 8.23 -10.87 -4.28
CA PHE A 40 8.43 -12.07 -5.07
C PHE A 40 7.73 -11.98 -6.43
N GLU A 41 6.48 -11.56 -6.46
CA GLU A 41 5.74 -11.37 -7.71
C GLU A 41 6.37 -10.30 -8.60
N LEU A 42 6.82 -9.18 -8.02
CA LEU A 42 7.54 -8.15 -8.74
C LEU A 42 8.85 -8.67 -9.33
N TYR A 43 9.68 -9.35 -8.52
CA TYR A 43 10.96 -9.90 -8.97
C TYR A 43 10.80 -10.99 -10.01
N ARG A 44 9.70 -11.73 -9.98
CA ARG A 44 9.34 -12.72 -11.01
C ARG A 44 9.09 -12.09 -12.38
N VAL A 45 8.49 -10.89 -12.43
CA VAL A 45 8.32 -10.15 -13.69
C VAL A 45 9.67 -9.87 -14.36
N PHE A 46 10.70 -9.55 -13.55
CA PHE A 46 12.08 -9.30 -14.01
C PHE A 46 12.94 -10.58 -14.06
N LYS A 47 12.35 -11.77 -13.86
CA LYS A 47 13.03 -13.08 -13.87
C LYS A 47 14.22 -13.13 -12.91
N MET A 48 14.11 -12.47 -11.76
CA MET A 48 15.18 -12.36 -10.77
C MET A 48 14.80 -12.92 -9.39
N GLU A 49 13.64 -13.56 -9.25
CA GLU A 49 13.09 -14.03 -7.96
C GLU A 49 13.99 -14.97 -7.18
N LYS A 50 14.89 -15.69 -7.87
CA LYS A 50 15.86 -16.66 -7.27
C LYS A 50 17.30 -16.17 -7.32
N THR A 51 17.50 -14.86 -7.48
CA THR A 51 18.84 -14.29 -7.60
C THR A 51 19.34 -13.72 -6.26
N VAL A 52 20.65 -13.49 -6.17
CA VAL A 52 21.25 -12.82 -5.01
C VAL A 52 20.68 -11.40 -4.82
N LEU A 53 20.40 -10.68 -5.92
CA LEU A 53 19.77 -9.35 -5.84
C LEU A 53 18.40 -9.39 -5.15
N ALA A 54 17.56 -10.37 -5.48
CA ALA A 54 16.29 -10.59 -4.78
C ALA A 54 16.51 -10.91 -3.31
N GLY A 55 17.50 -11.75 -2.99
CA GLY A 55 17.90 -12.10 -1.62
C GLY A 55 18.27 -10.87 -0.79
N VAL A 56 19.05 -9.94 -1.38
CA VAL A 56 19.39 -8.66 -0.74
C VAL A 56 18.14 -7.82 -0.48
N GLY A 57 17.17 -7.77 -1.42
CA GLY A 57 15.90 -7.08 -1.24
C GLY A 57 15.08 -7.65 -0.09
N TYR A 58 14.93 -8.97 0.00
CA TYR A 58 14.23 -9.63 1.12
C TYR A 58 14.91 -9.39 2.46
N LEU A 59 16.25 -9.49 2.49
CA LEU A 59 17.01 -9.21 3.69
C LEU A 59 16.78 -7.78 4.18
N ALA A 60 16.84 -6.81 3.28
CA ALA A 60 16.56 -5.41 3.59
C ALA A 60 15.14 -5.23 4.14
N ALA A 61 14.14 -5.88 3.56
CA ALA A 61 12.76 -5.84 4.05
C ALA A 61 12.64 -6.42 5.47
N ILE A 62 13.23 -7.58 5.72
CA ILE A 62 13.22 -8.20 7.05
C ILE A 62 13.89 -7.29 8.08
N VAL A 63 15.08 -6.78 7.79
CA VAL A 63 15.82 -5.87 8.69
C VAL A 63 15.02 -4.59 8.94
N TYR A 64 14.37 -4.05 7.91
CA TYR A 64 13.52 -2.88 8.02
C TYR A 64 12.32 -3.11 8.97
N TYR A 65 11.58 -4.21 8.79
CA TYR A 65 10.45 -4.55 9.65
C TYR A 65 10.89 -4.88 11.08
N CYS A 66 12.03 -5.56 11.27
CA CYS A 66 12.63 -5.76 12.58
C CYS A 66 12.97 -4.41 13.24
N ASN A 67 13.51 -3.46 12.47
CA ASN A 67 13.81 -2.14 13.00
C ASN A 67 12.56 -1.33 13.37
N LEU A 68 11.45 -1.50 12.68
CA LEU A 68 10.17 -0.86 13.05
C LEU A 68 9.69 -1.33 14.44
N GLN A 69 9.93 -2.59 14.79
CA GLN A 69 9.52 -3.16 16.08
C GLN A 69 10.51 -2.82 17.21
N TRP A 70 11.80 -3.06 16.96
CA TRP A 70 12.83 -2.99 18.03
C TRP A 70 13.63 -1.69 18.03
N LYS A 71 13.51 -0.85 17.00
CA LYS A 71 14.20 0.46 16.90
C LYS A 71 15.70 0.38 17.20
N PHE A 72 16.38 -0.67 16.72
CA PHE A 72 17.81 -0.86 16.99
C PHE A 72 18.71 0.04 16.14
N LEU A 73 18.22 0.56 15.00
CA LEU A 73 18.93 1.57 14.21
C LEU A 73 18.44 2.96 14.61
N PRO A 74 19.37 3.89 14.88
CA PRO A 74 19.02 5.26 15.26
C PRO A 74 18.38 6.05 14.10
N ASP A 75 18.78 5.72 12.85
CA ASP A 75 18.27 6.36 11.64
C ASP A 75 18.04 5.31 10.54
N LEU A 76 16.87 5.33 9.95
CA LEU A 76 16.51 4.50 8.80
C LEU A 76 17.35 4.81 7.55
N MET A 77 17.90 6.02 7.46
CA MET A 77 18.78 6.41 6.36
C MET A 77 20.02 5.50 6.28
N ILE A 78 20.54 5.05 7.42
CA ILE A 78 21.66 4.09 7.48
C ILE A 78 21.28 2.78 6.76
N LEU A 79 20.09 2.26 7.04
CA LEU A 79 19.61 1.04 6.37
C LEU A 79 19.46 1.24 4.87
N PHE A 80 18.87 2.37 4.45
CA PHE A 80 18.67 2.66 3.03
C PHE A 80 19.98 2.82 2.28
N MET A 81 20.95 3.50 2.87
CA MET A 81 22.31 3.62 2.30
C MET A 81 23.04 2.27 2.26
N ALA A 82 22.98 1.50 3.32
CA ALA A 82 23.58 0.16 3.36
C ALA A 82 22.95 -0.76 2.31
N PHE A 83 21.63 -0.72 2.14
CA PHE A 83 20.93 -1.48 1.11
C PHE A 83 21.39 -1.08 -0.30
N LEU A 84 21.46 0.22 -0.60
CA LEU A 84 21.93 0.71 -1.89
C LEU A 84 23.37 0.29 -2.17
N ILE A 85 24.28 0.46 -1.20
CA ILE A 85 25.68 0.05 -1.32
C ILE A 85 25.77 -1.45 -1.57
N LEU A 86 25.01 -2.27 -0.85
CA LEU A 86 25.02 -3.72 -1.00
C LEU A 86 24.48 -4.15 -2.39
N LEU A 87 23.43 -3.50 -2.90
CA LEU A 87 22.96 -3.74 -4.27
C LEU A 87 24.01 -3.41 -5.31
N MET A 88 24.70 -2.25 -5.17
CA MET A 88 25.79 -1.86 -6.07
C MET A 88 26.97 -2.80 -5.98
N PHE A 89 27.34 -3.24 -4.78
CA PHE A 89 28.38 -4.22 -4.57
C PHE A 89 28.09 -5.53 -5.32
N VAL A 90 26.88 -6.09 -5.12
CA VAL A 90 26.46 -7.33 -5.81
C VAL A 90 26.45 -7.13 -7.34
N PHE A 91 25.99 -5.98 -7.81
CA PHE A 91 25.97 -5.69 -9.25
C PHE A 91 27.37 -5.67 -9.86
N VAL A 92 28.30 -4.94 -9.23
CA VAL A 92 29.67 -4.79 -9.74
C VAL A 92 30.44 -6.13 -9.73
N PHE A 93 30.38 -6.86 -8.60
CA PHE A 93 31.14 -8.11 -8.46
C PHE A 93 30.54 -9.29 -9.23
N ALA A 94 29.26 -9.24 -9.53
CA ALA A 94 28.61 -10.28 -10.34
C ALA A 94 28.45 -9.91 -11.82
N TYR A 95 29.05 -8.80 -12.28
CA TYR A 95 29.00 -8.39 -13.68
C TYR A 95 29.67 -9.44 -14.60
N PRO A 96 29.12 -9.75 -15.78
CA PRO A 96 27.91 -9.21 -16.43
C PRO A 96 26.63 -10.03 -16.16
N LYS A 97 26.55 -10.78 -15.07
CA LYS A 97 25.44 -11.70 -14.76
C LYS A 97 24.09 -10.96 -14.54
N PHE A 98 24.14 -9.75 -14.00
CA PHE A 98 22.97 -8.95 -13.74
C PHE A 98 22.91 -7.72 -14.63
N HIS A 99 21.69 -7.31 -14.96
CA HIS A 99 21.40 -6.09 -15.72
C HIS A 99 20.96 -4.96 -14.79
N ALA A 100 21.11 -3.71 -15.23
CA ALA A 100 20.76 -2.54 -14.44
C ALA A 100 19.26 -2.47 -14.11
N ASP A 101 18.39 -2.95 -15.00
CA ASP A 101 16.94 -3.07 -14.77
C ASP A 101 16.59 -3.97 -13.60
N GLN A 102 17.34 -5.06 -13.38
CA GLN A 102 17.17 -5.94 -12.23
C GLN A 102 17.57 -5.26 -10.90
N VAL A 103 18.65 -4.47 -10.92
CA VAL A 103 19.05 -3.68 -9.74
C VAL A 103 17.99 -2.64 -9.41
N MET A 104 17.50 -1.93 -10.43
CA MET A 104 16.38 -0.97 -10.26
C MET A 104 15.12 -1.66 -9.76
N ALA A 105 14.80 -2.85 -10.24
CA ALA A 105 13.66 -3.63 -9.78
C ALA A 105 13.82 -4.08 -8.32
N ALA A 106 15.04 -4.47 -7.89
CA ALA A 106 15.31 -4.81 -6.49
C ALA A 106 15.11 -3.60 -5.57
N PHE A 107 15.64 -2.44 -5.96
CA PHE A 107 15.47 -1.18 -5.23
C PHE A 107 14.00 -0.75 -5.19
N PHE A 108 13.33 -0.72 -6.33
CA PHE A 108 11.93 -0.35 -6.43
C PHE A 108 11.03 -1.28 -5.61
N GLY A 109 11.27 -2.59 -5.68
CA GLY A 109 10.50 -3.59 -4.93
C GLY A 109 10.58 -3.37 -3.42
N PHE A 110 11.75 -3.07 -2.89
CA PHE A 110 11.91 -2.76 -1.47
C PHE A 110 11.11 -1.50 -1.07
N PHE A 111 11.29 -0.38 -1.77
CA PHE A 111 10.63 0.87 -1.41
C PHE A 111 9.13 0.83 -1.70
N TYR A 112 8.74 0.40 -2.89
CA TYR A 112 7.35 0.42 -3.32
C TYR A 112 6.49 -0.63 -2.62
N VAL A 113 7.04 -1.83 -2.37
CA VAL A 113 6.26 -2.90 -1.73
C VAL A 113 6.48 -2.91 -0.23
N ALA A 114 7.72 -3.12 0.24
CA ALA A 114 7.96 -3.33 1.67
C ALA A 114 7.76 -2.06 2.49
N VAL A 115 8.37 -0.93 2.07
CA VAL A 115 8.27 0.32 2.83
C VAL A 115 6.85 0.89 2.77
N MET A 116 6.21 0.94 1.59
CA MET A 116 4.86 1.49 1.48
C MET A 116 3.83 0.66 2.27
N LEU A 117 3.90 -0.67 2.20
CA LEU A 117 2.97 -1.53 2.94
C LEU A 117 3.18 -1.45 4.45
N SER A 118 4.40 -1.17 4.92
CA SER A 118 4.68 -1.00 6.34
C SER A 118 3.92 0.15 6.99
N TYR A 119 3.50 1.15 6.21
CA TYR A 119 2.70 2.27 6.73
C TYR A 119 1.37 1.81 7.31
N VAL A 120 0.80 0.70 6.87
CA VAL A 120 -0.39 0.10 7.49
C VAL A 120 -0.10 -0.24 8.95
N TYR A 121 1.03 -0.86 9.22
CA TYR A 121 1.48 -1.16 10.58
C TYR A 121 1.82 0.12 11.36
N GLN A 122 2.58 1.04 10.76
CA GLN A 122 3.00 2.29 11.42
C GLN A 122 1.79 3.15 11.80
N ILE A 123 0.81 3.32 10.92
CA ILE A 123 -0.43 4.05 11.21
C ILE A 123 -1.19 3.36 12.35
N ARG A 124 -1.24 2.02 12.35
CA ARG A 124 -1.96 1.26 13.39
C ARG A 124 -1.32 1.40 14.77
N THR A 125 -0.01 1.68 14.86
CA THR A 125 0.72 1.88 16.12
C THR A 125 0.59 3.28 16.72
N LEU A 126 -0.02 4.24 16.01
CA LEU A 126 -0.33 5.56 16.55
C LEU A 126 -1.40 5.49 17.66
N GLU A 127 -1.48 6.51 18.51
CA GLU A 127 -2.44 6.59 19.63
C GLU A 127 -3.89 6.32 19.22
N ARG A 128 -4.28 6.72 18.01
CA ARG A 128 -5.62 6.50 17.44
C ARG A 128 -5.58 5.60 16.22
N GLY A 129 -4.54 4.75 16.16
CA GLY A 129 -4.17 3.99 14.99
C GLY A 129 -5.25 3.07 14.46
N LEU A 130 -6.15 2.58 15.31
CA LEU A 130 -7.28 1.76 14.85
C LEU A 130 -8.20 2.55 13.92
N TYR A 131 -8.62 3.74 14.34
CA TYR A 131 -9.51 4.59 13.54
C TYR A 131 -8.82 5.07 12.25
N LEU A 132 -7.52 5.42 12.34
CA LEU A 132 -6.75 5.86 11.18
C LEU A 132 -6.52 4.72 10.17
N ALA A 133 -6.25 3.51 10.64
CA ALA A 133 -6.12 2.35 9.78
C ALA A 133 -7.44 2.04 9.04
N PHE A 134 -8.58 2.05 9.76
CA PHE A 134 -9.89 1.92 9.10
C PHE A 134 -10.15 3.03 8.09
N LEU A 135 -9.74 4.27 8.38
CA LEU A 135 -9.89 5.39 7.46
C LEU A 135 -9.13 5.15 6.14
N VAL A 136 -7.89 4.65 6.20
CA VAL A 136 -7.09 4.33 5.00
C VAL A 136 -7.81 3.29 4.14
N PHE A 137 -8.33 2.22 4.74
CA PHE A 137 -9.07 1.19 4.01
C PHE A 137 -10.39 1.73 3.44
N LEU A 138 -11.11 2.54 4.24
CA LEU A 138 -12.35 3.18 3.80
C LEU A 138 -12.11 4.10 2.59
N CYS A 139 -11.03 4.89 2.60
CA CYS A 139 -10.66 5.74 1.49
C CYS A 139 -10.35 4.92 0.22
N SER A 140 -9.56 3.87 0.34
CA SER A 140 -9.15 3.04 -0.81
C SER A 140 -10.35 2.30 -1.40
N TRP A 141 -11.04 1.51 -0.60
CA TRP A 141 -12.18 0.72 -1.08
C TRP A 141 -13.39 1.59 -1.42
N GLY A 142 -13.60 2.68 -0.66
CA GLY A 142 -14.65 3.65 -0.94
C GLY A 142 -14.43 4.37 -2.27
N CYS A 143 -13.18 4.76 -2.57
CA CYS A 143 -12.82 5.34 -3.86
C CYS A 143 -13.14 4.38 -5.01
N ASP A 144 -12.68 3.13 -4.94
CA ASP A 144 -12.91 2.12 -5.97
C ASP A 144 -14.40 1.82 -6.15
N THR A 145 -15.15 1.70 -5.06
CA THR A 145 -16.59 1.42 -5.10
C THR A 145 -17.36 2.60 -5.70
N CYS A 146 -17.07 3.82 -5.27
CA CYS A 146 -17.73 5.02 -5.82
C CYS A 146 -17.35 5.22 -7.29
N ALA A 147 -16.08 4.99 -7.66
CA ALA A 147 -15.64 5.07 -9.05
C ALA A 147 -16.36 4.05 -9.94
N TYR A 148 -16.52 2.83 -9.45
CA TYR A 148 -17.26 1.78 -10.15
C TYR A 148 -18.76 2.15 -10.31
N CYS A 149 -19.43 2.54 -9.23
CA CYS A 149 -20.84 2.89 -9.25
C CYS A 149 -21.12 4.08 -10.18
N VAL A 150 -20.36 5.16 -10.04
CA VAL A 150 -20.52 6.37 -10.88
C VAL A 150 -20.17 6.04 -12.35
N GLY A 151 -19.08 5.30 -12.56
CA GLY A 151 -18.68 4.88 -13.90
C GLY A 151 -19.70 4.00 -14.60
N MET A 152 -20.42 3.16 -13.85
CA MET A 152 -21.49 2.32 -14.39
C MET A 152 -22.75 3.11 -14.71
N LEU A 153 -23.10 4.11 -13.86
CA LEU A 153 -24.33 4.88 -14.01
C LEU A 153 -24.25 5.97 -15.10
N ILE A 154 -23.13 6.69 -15.14
CA ILE A 154 -22.98 7.89 -15.99
C ILE A 154 -21.68 7.91 -16.81
N GLY A 155 -20.84 6.87 -16.74
CA GLY A 155 -19.56 6.81 -17.44
C GLY A 155 -19.72 6.74 -18.96
N LYS A 156 -19.36 7.82 -19.65
CA LYS A 156 -19.40 7.94 -21.12
C LYS A 156 -18.00 7.98 -21.74
N HIS A 157 -17.06 8.65 -21.08
CA HIS A 157 -15.73 8.88 -21.59
C HIS A 157 -14.73 7.91 -20.99
N LYS A 158 -14.05 7.10 -21.81
CA LYS A 158 -13.02 6.17 -21.36
C LYS A 158 -11.73 6.92 -20.99
N MET A 159 -11.20 6.68 -19.80
CA MET A 159 -9.98 7.34 -19.30
C MET A 159 -8.72 6.80 -19.98
N SER A 160 -8.60 5.49 -20.11
CA SER A 160 -7.45 4.84 -20.75
C SER A 160 -7.87 3.56 -21.47
N PRO A 161 -8.31 3.64 -22.74
CA PRO A 161 -8.81 2.49 -23.50
C PRO A 161 -7.81 1.33 -23.64
N LYS A 162 -6.51 1.65 -23.68
CA LYS A 162 -5.43 0.64 -23.83
C LYS A 162 -5.04 -0.04 -22.51
N LEU A 163 -5.04 0.69 -21.39
CA LEU A 163 -4.61 0.18 -20.09
C LEU A 163 -5.78 -0.41 -19.29
N SER A 164 -6.90 0.30 -19.25
CA SER A 164 -8.09 -0.12 -18.50
C SER A 164 -9.36 0.29 -19.25
N PRO A 165 -9.91 -0.58 -20.11
CA PRO A 165 -11.08 -0.26 -20.93
C PRO A 165 -12.37 -0.06 -20.12
N LYS A 166 -12.37 -0.42 -18.83
CA LYS A 166 -13.54 -0.29 -17.94
C LYS A 166 -13.56 1.04 -17.18
N LYS A 167 -12.41 1.72 -17.00
CA LYS A 167 -12.33 2.99 -16.27
C LYS A 167 -12.85 4.15 -17.11
N SER A 168 -13.74 4.96 -16.52
CA SER A 168 -14.29 6.20 -17.13
C SER A 168 -13.82 7.43 -16.37
N VAL A 169 -13.76 8.57 -17.05
CA VAL A 169 -13.41 9.87 -16.45
C VAL A 169 -14.45 10.28 -15.39
N GLU A 170 -15.72 10.07 -15.68
CA GLU A 170 -16.81 10.35 -14.74
C GLU A 170 -16.71 9.45 -13.50
N GLY A 171 -16.34 8.18 -13.69
CA GLY A 171 -16.06 7.26 -12.59
C GLY A 171 -14.89 7.73 -11.74
N ALA A 172 -13.82 8.22 -12.35
CA ALA A 172 -12.67 8.75 -11.62
C ALA A 172 -13.04 9.95 -10.75
N VAL A 173 -13.76 10.92 -11.31
CA VAL A 173 -14.28 12.08 -10.54
C VAL A 173 -15.20 11.61 -9.41
N GLY A 174 -16.09 10.65 -9.69
CA GLY A 174 -16.99 10.06 -8.69
C GLY A 174 -16.25 9.35 -7.57
N GLY A 175 -15.16 8.65 -7.87
CA GLY A 175 -14.31 7.99 -6.88
C GLY A 175 -13.61 8.98 -5.96
N VAL A 176 -13.00 10.03 -6.52
CA VAL A 176 -12.34 11.10 -5.74
C VAL A 176 -13.32 11.82 -4.83
N ALA A 177 -14.47 12.23 -5.38
CA ALA A 177 -15.52 12.88 -4.60
C ALA A 177 -16.09 11.93 -3.53
N GLY A 178 -16.31 10.68 -3.86
CA GLY A 178 -16.77 9.65 -2.94
C GLY A 178 -15.78 9.38 -1.80
N ALA A 179 -14.49 9.27 -2.09
CA ALA A 179 -13.46 9.12 -1.07
C ALA A 179 -13.45 10.30 -0.10
N ALA A 180 -13.51 11.54 -0.61
CA ALA A 180 -13.57 12.74 0.21
C ALA A 180 -14.82 12.79 1.11
N LEU A 181 -15.99 12.48 0.55
CA LEU A 181 -17.25 12.46 1.28
C LEU A 181 -17.30 11.38 2.35
N LEU A 182 -16.88 10.14 2.02
CA LEU A 182 -16.83 9.04 2.97
C LEU A 182 -15.87 9.32 4.10
N THR A 183 -14.68 9.91 3.79
CA THR A 183 -13.72 10.35 4.80
C THR A 183 -14.30 11.42 5.71
N ALA A 184 -14.92 12.46 5.15
CA ALA A 184 -15.54 13.53 5.93
C ALA A 184 -16.64 12.98 6.85
N LEU A 185 -17.50 12.10 6.32
CA LEU A 185 -18.58 11.44 7.09
C LEU A 185 -18.02 10.58 8.21
N TYR A 186 -17.01 9.75 7.92
CA TYR A 186 -16.33 8.91 8.91
C TYR A 186 -15.72 9.76 10.02
N CYS A 187 -14.94 10.77 9.67
CA CYS A 187 -14.32 11.67 10.63
C CYS A 187 -15.34 12.46 11.45
N PHE A 188 -16.48 12.82 10.87
CA PHE A 188 -17.56 13.48 11.59
C PHE A 188 -18.22 12.56 12.62
N ILE A 189 -18.50 11.29 12.26
CA ILE A 189 -19.09 10.28 13.15
C ILE A 189 -18.13 9.94 14.29
N PHE A 190 -16.85 9.72 13.98
CA PHE A 190 -15.83 9.35 14.95
C PHE A 190 -15.04 10.55 15.49
N ARG A 191 -15.57 11.76 15.37
CA ARG A 191 -14.93 12.98 15.81
C ARG A 191 -14.54 12.95 17.29
N SER A 192 -15.44 12.49 18.16
CA SER A 192 -15.21 12.44 19.61
C SER A 192 -14.08 11.46 19.98
N PRO A 193 -14.09 10.17 19.57
CA PRO A 193 -13.01 9.24 19.92
C PRO A 193 -11.69 9.56 19.22
N MET A 194 -11.70 10.26 18.09
CA MET A 194 -10.50 10.71 17.38
C MET A 194 -10.02 12.09 17.85
N HIS A 195 -10.77 12.79 18.69
CA HIS A 195 -10.55 14.18 19.13
C HIS A 195 -10.22 15.13 17.98
N LEU A 196 -10.93 15.01 16.89
CA LEU A 196 -10.69 15.81 15.70
C LEU A 196 -11.33 17.19 15.81
N GLU A 197 -10.59 18.21 15.39
CA GLU A 197 -11.13 19.53 15.14
C GLU A 197 -11.78 19.61 13.74
N ARG A 198 -12.64 20.61 13.54
CA ARG A 198 -13.32 20.77 12.22
C ARG A 198 -12.33 20.98 11.08
N GLY A 199 -11.22 21.69 11.34
CA GLY A 199 -10.18 21.90 10.35
C GLY A 199 -9.46 20.60 9.93
N GLU A 200 -9.19 19.71 10.89
CA GLU A 200 -8.55 18.42 10.64
C GLU A 200 -9.41 17.50 9.78
N ILE A 201 -10.75 17.53 9.95
CA ILE A 201 -11.67 16.76 9.11
C ILE A 201 -11.56 17.20 7.64
N VAL A 202 -11.47 18.51 7.41
CA VAL A 202 -11.30 19.04 6.04
C VAL A 202 -9.96 18.61 5.46
N ILE A 203 -8.88 18.69 6.24
CA ILE A 203 -7.55 18.28 5.81
C ILE A 203 -7.53 16.78 5.44
N LEU A 204 -8.12 15.92 6.27
CA LEU A 204 -8.20 14.48 6.00
C LEU A 204 -9.04 14.18 4.75
N ALA A 205 -10.15 14.91 4.54
CA ALA A 205 -10.96 14.76 3.34
C ALA A 205 -10.19 15.17 2.06
N VAL A 206 -9.41 16.25 2.13
CA VAL A 206 -8.54 16.68 1.02
C VAL A 206 -7.43 15.67 0.75
N ILE A 207 -6.79 15.14 1.79
CA ILE A 207 -5.78 14.07 1.64
C ILE A 207 -6.40 12.83 0.99
N ALA A 208 -7.61 12.43 1.40
CA ALA A 208 -8.31 11.31 0.80
C ALA A 208 -8.67 11.55 -0.67
N ALA A 209 -9.07 12.78 -1.04
CA ALA A 209 -9.29 13.16 -2.43
C ALA A 209 -8.01 13.06 -3.27
N ILE A 210 -6.89 13.57 -2.76
CA ILE A 210 -5.59 13.50 -3.43
C ILE A 210 -5.14 12.03 -3.57
N ALA A 211 -5.26 11.23 -2.51
CA ALA A 211 -4.93 9.82 -2.55
C ALA A 211 -5.80 9.06 -3.56
N GLY A 212 -7.10 9.35 -3.60
CA GLY A 212 -8.02 8.82 -4.60
C GLY A 212 -7.63 9.20 -6.03
N LEU A 213 -7.19 10.43 -6.25
CA LEU A 213 -6.71 10.89 -7.57
C LEU A 213 -5.43 10.15 -8.01
N ILE A 214 -4.49 9.92 -7.08
CA ILE A 214 -3.23 9.22 -7.36
C ILE A 214 -3.47 7.72 -7.65
N SER A 215 -4.49 7.12 -7.03
CA SER A 215 -4.79 5.68 -7.15
C SER A 215 -5.53 5.31 -8.45
N MET A 216 -6.05 6.29 -9.19
CA MET A 216 -6.82 6.13 -10.44
C MET A 216 -5.95 5.87 -11.65
#